data_83b8d2aa6885c7db5c754b28eaaa9438
#
_entry.id   83b8d2aa6885c7db5c754b28eaaa9438
#
_cell.length_a   1.000
_cell.length_b   1.000
_cell.length_c   1.000
_cell.angle_alpha   90.00
_cell.angle_beta   90.00
_cell.angle_gamma   90.00
#
_symmetry.space_group_name_H-M   'P 1'
#
loop_
_entity.id
_entity.type
_entity.pdbx_description
1 polymer ?
#
loop_
_entity_poly.entity_id
_entity_poly.type
_entity_poly.pdbx_seq_one_letter_code
_entity_poly.pdbx_strand_id
1 'polypeptide(L)'
;MKEVSFDKKYFIETYGCQMNESDTERISGQLEELGYVPADILDDADVVILNTCSIRQNAEEKVYGKIGEVKKLKGKKPGVLLGIAGCMAQENKGKLIERMPVIDFVIGPYHIHDLKDIVSRRGAEGSHVVMTQMNPNRVNDYSELHSVRKSRIFAWVPIMQGCNKFCTYCIVPYVRGRETSRTIDDICREIEKLAREGYKEITLLGQNVNSYGLDFHDGTDFGSLIHAIDKIDGIKRVRYMTSHPKDMTFGMVDAMAASPKVVRHMHLPVQHGANEILRRMNRGYTIERFKALLKYVREKMPGSNVTTDLITGFPGETEDMHEETLTLLKEMKFDSAYTFIYSPRRGTPAARMTNQVSDAVCHRRLQEIMDVENEISLSLNKEMEGKVYTVIAEGETKQNPDNWFGRTSGNKMVIFPKAGSLSVGDILKVRVDTAQTWILKGTIVE
;
A
#
# COMPACT_ATOMS: atom_id res chain seq x y z
N MET A 1 9.22 26.79 31.11
CA MET A 1 8.50 25.80 30.32
C MET A 1 7.07 26.31 30.21
N LYS A 2 6.61 26.71 29.01
CA LYS A 2 5.19 27.06 28.80
C LYS A 2 4.42 25.75 28.84
N GLU A 3 3.42 25.64 29.68
CA GLU A 3 2.43 24.57 29.63
C GLU A 3 1.86 24.52 28.22
N VAL A 4 2.07 23.40 27.54
CA VAL A 4 1.43 23.15 26.24
C VAL A 4 -0.02 22.82 26.56
N SER A 5 -0.92 23.77 26.28
CA SER A 5 -2.36 23.52 26.35
C SER A 5 -2.72 22.53 25.24
N PHE A 6 -3.08 21.30 25.62
CA PHE A 6 -3.51 20.23 24.71
C PHE A 6 -4.99 20.38 24.28
N ASP A 7 -5.44 21.61 23.98
CA ASP A 7 -6.86 21.87 23.69
C ASP A 7 -7.22 21.73 22.21
N LYS A 8 -6.22 21.68 21.29
CA LYS A 8 -6.46 21.58 19.85
C LYS A 8 -6.46 20.16 19.36
N LYS A 9 -7.42 19.83 18.49
CA LYS A 9 -7.61 18.47 17.97
C LYS A 9 -7.43 18.40 16.46
N TYR A 10 -6.90 17.27 15.98
CA TYR A 10 -6.80 16.98 14.54
C TYR A 10 -7.64 15.76 14.16
N PHE A 11 -8.19 15.79 12.96
CA PHE A 11 -8.87 14.65 12.33
C PHE A 11 -8.24 14.37 10.98
N ILE A 12 -7.81 13.12 10.75
CA ILE A 12 -7.22 12.70 9.48
C ILE A 12 -8.03 11.54 8.93
N GLU A 13 -8.47 11.69 7.67
CA GLU A 13 -9.08 10.60 6.93
C GLU A 13 -8.17 10.23 5.76
N THR A 14 -7.80 8.94 5.69
CA THR A 14 -6.87 8.41 4.69
C THR A 14 -7.62 7.65 3.62
N TYR A 15 -7.43 8.04 2.37
CA TYR A 15 -7.96 7.38 1.21
C TYR A 15 -6.79 6.89 0.34
N GLY A 16 -6.62 5.58 0.20
CA GLY A 16 -5.59 5.12 -0.71
C GLY A 16 -4.88 3.82 -0.36
N CYS A 17 -3.57 3.80 -0.60
CA CYS A 17 -2.70 2.65 -0.41
C CYS A 17 -1.89 2.75 0.89
N GLN A 18 -1.10 1.72 1.18
CA GLN A 18 -0.23 1.65 2.36
C GLN A 18 0.78 2.81 2.44
N MET A 19 1.21 3.36 1.29
CA MET A 19 2.05 4.55 1.28
C MET A 19 1.30 5.77 1.84
N ASN A 20 0.00 5.93 1.54
CA ASN A 20 -0.82 6.98 2.15
C ASN A 20 -1.01 6.75 3.65
N GLU A 21 -1.15 5.49 4.11
CA GLU A 21 -1.19 5.19 5.54
C GLU A 21 0.12 5.61 6.22
N SER A 22 1.26 5.27 5.63
CA SER A 22 2.57 5.70 6.12
C SER A 22 2.74 7.23 6.10
N ASP A 23 2.24 7.91 5.08
CA ASP A 23 2.22 9.37 5.00
C ASP A 23 1.36 9.95 6.14
N THR A 24 0.21 9.32 6.45
CA THR A 24 -0.69 9.73 7.54
C THR A 24 -0.02 9.60 8.92
N GLU A 25 0.74 8.53 9.17
CA GLU A 25 1.49 8.36 10.42
C GLU A 25 2.47 9.51 10.67
N ARG A 26 3.11 10.03 9.62
CA ARG A 26 4.02 11.19 9.69
C ARG A 26 3.28 12.52 9.82
N ILE A 27 2.16 12.66 9.12
CA ILE A 27 1.26 13.82 9.26
C ILE A 27 0.79 13.93 10.71
N SER A 28 0.36 12.82 11.30
CA SER A 28 -0.07 12.76 12.71
C SER A 28 1.08 13.15 13.65
N GLY A 29 2.27 12.61 13.44
CA GLY A 29 3.45 12.94 14.24
C GLY A 29 3.77 14.43 14.25
N GLN A 30 3.74 15.09 13.11
CA GLN A 30 3.98 16.53 13.02
C GLN A 30 2.89 17.36 13.72
N LEU A 31 1.63 16.94 13.69
CA LEU A 31 0.56 17.60 14.40
C LEU A 31 0.68 17.42 15.92
N GLU A 32 1.09 16.23 16.38
CA GLU A 32 1.34 16.00 17.81
C GLU A 32 2.55 16.80 18.32
N GLU A 33 3.60 16.99 17.51
CA GLU A 33 4.71 17.89 17.84
C GLU A 33 4.27 19.38 17.96
N LEU A 34 3.17 19.77 17.32
CA LEU A 34 2.56 21.09 17.47
C LEU A 34 1.60 21.16 18.68
N GLY A 35 1.44 20.06 19.43
CA GLY A 35 0.54 19.99 20.59
C GLY A 35 -0.91 19.67 20.25
N TYR A 36 -1.22 19.23 19.03
CA TYR A 36 -2.55 18.72 18.69
C TYR A 36 -2.71 17.29 19.18
N VAL A 37 -3.92 16.91 19.56
CA VAL A 37 -4.30 15.53 19.91
C VAL A 37 -5.31 14.99 18.88
N PRO A 38 -5.39 13.67 18.66
CA PRO A 38 -6.37 13.11 17.73
C PRO A 38 -7.80 13.35 18.19
N ALA A 39 -8.69 13.69 17.25
CA ALA A 39 -10.13 13.77 17.45
C ALA A 39 -10.79 12.44 17.06
N ASP A 40 -11.71 11.95 17.90
CA ASP A 40 -12.50 10.74 17.61
C ASP A 40 -13.56 11.00 16.52
N ILE A 41 -14.10 12.22 16.50
CA ILE A 41 -15.13 12.63 15.54
C ILE A 41 -14.72 13.93 14.83
N LEU A 42 -15.22 14.11 13.62
CA LEU A 42 -14.92 15.27 12.77
C LEU A 42 -15.29 16.60 13.44
N ASP A 43 -16.42 16.66 14.15
CA ASP A 43 -16.96 17.88 14.73
C ASP A 43 -16.06 18.49 15.83
N ASP A 44 -15.20 17.69 16.45
CA ASP A 44 -14.25 18.14 17.47
C ASP A 44 -12.98 18.78 16.88
N ALA A 45 -12.68 18.54 15.63
CA ALA A 45 -11.40 18.90 15.02
C ALA A 45 -11.20 20.42 14.86
N ASP A 46 -9.96 20.86 15.06
CA ASP A 46 -9.43 22.19 14.70
C ASP A 46 -8.64 22.15 13.42
N VAL A 47 -8.05 21.00 13.09
CA VAL A 47 -7.38 20.72 11.81
C VAL A 47 -7.93 19.42 11.23
N VAL A 48 -8.40 19.48 9.99
CA VAL A 48 -8.85 18.32 9.22
C VAL A 48 -7.92 18.13 8.03
N ILE A 49 -7.38 16.94 7.88
CA ILE A 49 -6.53 16.58 6.73
C ILE A 49 -7.12 15.37 6.02
N LEU A 50 -7.38 15.52 4.71
CA LEU A 50 -7.76 14.42 3.85
C LEU A 50 -6.54 13.97 3.05
N ASN A 51 -5.96 12.84 3.43
CA ASN A 51 -4.83 12.25 2.73
C ASN A 51 -5.35 11.35 1.60
N THR A 52 -5.07 11.72 0.35
CA THR A 52 -5.84 11.33 -0.81
C THR A 52 -5.02 10.57 -1.86
N CYS A 53 -5.71 9.72 -2.62
CA CYS A 53 -5.14 8.89 -3.67
C CYS A 53 -5.77 9.25 -5.03
N SER A 54 -4.98 9.18 -6.11
CA SER A 54 -5.47 9.35 -7.50
C SER A 54 -5.70 8.02 -8.23
N ILE A 55 -5.54 6.87 -7.55
CA ILE A 55 -5.62 5.56 -8.21
C ILE A 55 -7.06 5.04 -8.28
N ARG A 56 -7.95 5.47 -7.38
CA ARG A 56 -9.33 4.96 -7.24
C ARG A 56 -10.36 6.07 -7.40
N GLN A 57 -11.19 5.99 -8.43
CA GLN A 57 -12.23 7.00 -8.70
C GLN A 57 -13.21 7.17 -7.53
N ASN A 58 -13.67 6.07 -6.93
CA ASN A 58 -14.55 6.10 -5.76
C ASN A 58 -13.92 6.81 -4.54
N ALA A 59 -12.58 6.95 -4.50
CA ALA A 59 -11.91 7.69 -3.45
C ALA A 59 -12.09 9.21 -3.64
N GLU A 60 -12.07 9.71 -4.87
CA GLU A 60 -12.27 11.13 -5.16
C GLU A 60 -13.66 11.61 -4.77
N GLU A 61 -14.70 10.85 -5.11
CA GLU A 61 -16.09 11.19 -4.75
C GLU A 61 -16.27 11.26 -3.23
N LYS A 62 -15.71 10.31 -2.50
CA LYS A 62 -15.71 10.33 -1.02
C LYS A 62 -15.01 11.56 -0.46
N VAL A 63 -13.87 11.95 -1.05
CA VAL A 63 -13.13 13.16 -0.65
C VAL A 63 -13.99 14.41 -0.84
N TYR A 64 -14.67 14.55 -1.99
CA TYR A 64 -15.57 15.69 -2.22
C TYR A 64 -16.75 15.71 -1.24
N GLY A 65 -17.33 14.56 -0.95
CA GLY A 65 -18.36 14.43 0.09
C GLY A 65 -17.86 14.92 1.46
N LYS A 66 -16.66 14.47 1.87
CA LYS A 66 -16.04 14.86 3.15
C LYS A 66 -15.71 16.35 3.20
N ILE A 67 -15.24 16.96 2.10
CA ILE A 67 -15.02 18.41 2.01
C ILE A 67 -16.34 19.16 2.26
N GLY A 68 -17.48 18.64 1.75
CA GLY A 68 -18.80 19.19 2.03
C GLY A 68 -19.19 19.15 3.52
N GLU A 69 -18.84 18.07 4.23
CA GLU A 69 -19.03 17.97 5.69
C GLU A 69 -18.18 19.00 6.44
N VAL A 70 -16.90 19.13 6.07
CA VAL A 70 -15.99 20.13 6.69
C VAL A 70 -16.43 21.55 6.40
N LYS A 71 -17.01 21.81 5.22
CA LYS A 71 -17.63 23.14 4.92
C LYS A 71 -18.73 23.49 5.92
N LYS A 72 -19.58 22.52 6.27
CA LYS A 72 -20.62 22.71 7.30
C LYS A 72 -20.00 22.93 8.68
N LEU A 73 -18.95 22.16 9.02
CA LEU A 73 -18.21 22.34 10.27
C LEU A 73 -17.61 23.75 10.37
N LYS A 74 -16.93 24.25 9.32
CA LYS A 74 -16.39 25.62 9.30
C LYS A 74 -17.46 26.71 9.48
N GLY A 75 -18.70 26.46 9.05
CA GLY A 75 -19.82 27.33 9.30
C GLY A 75 -20.19 27.45 10.79
N LYS A 76 -19.95 26.40 11.57
CA LYS A 76 -20.18 26.34 13.02
C LYS A 76 -18.92 26.76 13.82
N LYS A 77 -17.74 26.42 13.31
CA LYS A 77 -16.43 26.60 13.94
C LYS A 77 -15.46 27.25 12.94
N PRO A 78 -15.47 28.58 12.75
CA PRO A 78 -14.75 29.26 11.67
C PRO A 78 -13.22 29.07 11.66
N GLY A 79 -12.62 28.75 12.81
CA GLY A 79 -11.17 28.56 12.94
C GLY A 79 -10.62 27.19 12.47
N VAL A 80 -11.50 26.28 12.01
CA VAL A 80 -11.07 24.96 11.53
C VAL A 80 -10.26 25.08 10.24
N LEU A 81 -9.10 24.42 10.18
CA LEU A 81 -8.29 24.32 8.97
C LEU A 81 -8.61 23.04 8.20
N LEU A 82 -8.71 23.11 6.88
CA LEU A 82 -8.88 21.98 5.97
C LEU A 82 -7.69 21.87 5.03
N GLY A 83 -6.95 20.77 5.12
CA GLY A 83 -5.86 20.41 4.22
C GLY A 83 -6.19 19.21 3.34
N ILE A 84 -5.76 19.26 2.08
CA ILE A 84 -5.76 18.11 1.18
C ILE A 84 -4.31 17.71 0.94
N ALA A 85 -3.98 16.43 1.24
CA ALA A 85 -2.65 15.87 1.09
C ALA A 85 -2.64 14.70 0.09
N GLY A 86 -1.45 14.32 -0.37
CA GLY A 86 -1.23 13.08 -1.13
C GLY A 86 -1.35 13.23 -2.65
N CYS A 87 -1.67 12.12 -3.33
CA CYS A 87 -1.59 12.03 -4.80
C CYS A 87 -2.63 12.92 -5.51
N MET A 88 -3.87 12.99 -5.02
CA MET A 88 -4.90 13.86 -5.59
C MET A 88 -4.54 15.35 -5.43
N ALA A 89 -3.94 15.72 -4.29
CA ALA A 89 -3.40 17.06 -4.08
C ALA A 89 -2.31 17.39 -5.12
N GLN A 90 -1.41 16.46 -5.37
CA GLN A 90 -0.35 16.60 -6.37
C GLN A 90 -0.88 16.70 -7.80
N GLU A 91 -1.91 15.94 -8.15
CA GLU A 91 -2.52 15.91 -9.48
C GLU A 91 -3.26 17.20 -9.79
N ASN A 92 -4.11 17.64 -8.87
CA ASN A 92 -5.04 18.75 -9.08
C ASN A 92 -4.43 20.12 -8.69
N LYS A 93 -3.45 20.14 -7.79
CA LYS A 93 -2.74 21.37 -7.38
C LYS A 93 -3.71 22.48 -6.92
N GLY A 94 -3.46 23.72 -7.34
CA GLY A 94 -4.28 24.88 -7.00
C GLY A 94 -5.73 24.84 -7.50
N LYS A 95 -6.04 24.01 -8.51
CA LYS A 95 -7.42 23.85 -9.02
C LYS A 95 -8.39 23.31 -7.96
N LEU A 96 -7.88 22.58 -6.95
CA LEU A 96 -8.73 22.16 -5.83
C LEU A 96 -9.28 23.35 -5.05
N ILE A 97 -8.45 24.36 -4.78
CA ILE A 97 -8.85 25.57 -4.07
C ILE A 97 -9.77 26.43 -4.93
N GLU A 98 -9.45 26.59 -6.24
CA GLU A 98 -10.32 27.30 -7.18
C GLU A 98 -11.75 26.72 -7.20
N ARG A 99 -11.85 25.39 -7.22
CA ARG A 99 -13.13 24.66 -7.22
C ARG A 99 -13.82 24.68 -5.85
N MET A 100 -13.04 24.59 -4.78
CA MET A 100 -13.51 24.49 -3.40
C MET A 100 -12.73 25.44 -2.47
N PRO A 101 -13.09 26.72 -2.41
CA PRO A 101 -12.38 27.73 -1.61
C PRO A 101 -12.38 27.48 -0.10
N VAL A 102 -13.13 26.49 0.38
CA VAL A 102 -13.12 26.06 1.77
C VAL A 102 -11.83 25.35 2.18
N ILE A 103 -11.04 24.90 1.21
CA ILE A 103 -9.73 24.23 1.42
C ILE A 103 -8.69 25.31 1.74
N ASP A 104 -7.99 25.16 2.86
CA ASP A 104 -6.97 26.12 3.28
C ASP A 104 -5.60 25.81 2.67
N PHE A 105 -5.21 24.54 2.58
CA PHE A 105 -3.93 24.17 1.99
C PHE A 105 -4.00 22.86 1.20
N VAL A 106 -3.13 22.76 0.20
CA VAL A 106 -2.96 21.59 -0.68
C VAL A 106 -1.48 21.22 -0.70
N ILE A 107 -1.15 20.00 -0.25
CA ILE A 107 0.24 19.52 -0.18
C ILE A 107 0.42 18.21 -0.96
N GLY A 108 1.39 18.20 -1.86
CA GLY A 108 1.84 16.99 -2.55
C GLY A 108 2.68 16.08 -1.63
N PRO A 109 2.95 14.83 -2.06
CA PRO A 109 3.71 13.86 -1.26
C PRO A 109 5.10 14.34 -0.81
N TYR A 110 5.76 15.20 -1.60
CA TYR A 110 7.09 15.75 -1.28
C TYR A 110 7.06 16.86 -0.22
N HIS A 111 5.87 17.32 0.17
CA HIS A 111 5.67 18.45 1.08
C HIS A 111 5.04 18.05 2.41
N ILE A 112 4.98 16.75 2.72
CA ILE A 112 4.54 16.27 4.04
C ILE A 112 5.44 16.86 5.14
N HIS A 113 6.73 16.99 4.89
CA HIS A 113 7.71 17.60 5.83
C HIS A 113 7.41 19.05 6.18
N ASP A 114 6.72 19.79 5.29
CA ASP A 114 6.43 21.21 5.46
C ASP A 114 5.13 21.46 6.23
N LEU A 115 4.40 20.39 6.61
CA LEU A 115 3.07 20.51 7.23
C LEU A 115 3.08 21.31 8.52
N LYS A 116 4.07 21.08 9.36
CA LYS A 116 4.25 21.78 10.64
C LYS A 116 4.32 23.30 10.46
N ASP A 117 5.10 23.75 9.48
CA ASP A 117 5.23 25.16 9.15
C ASP A 117 3.94 25.74 8.57
N ILE A 118 3.27 24.98 7.69
CA ILE A 118 2.01 25.38 7.07
C ILE A 118 0.93 25.58 8.14
N VAL A 119 0.74 24.62 9.03
CA VAL A 119 -0.29 24.68 10.09
C VAL A 119 0.02 25.81 11.08
N SER A 120 1.31 25.99 11.45
CA SER A 120 1.73 27.04 12.38
C SER A 120 1.50 28.46 11.83
N ARG A 121 1.82 28.71 10.55
CA ARG A 121 1.69 30.04 9.91
C ARG A 121 0.24 30.38 9.60
N ARG A 122 -0.58 29.38 9.28
CA ARG A 122 -1.96 29.59 8.86
C ARG A 122 -2.89 30.08 9.98
N GLY A 123 -2.55 29.82 11.22
CA GLY A 123 -3.25 30.46 12.35
C GLY A 123 -3.16 32.00 12.33
N ALA A 124 -2.26 32.58 11.51
CA ALA A 124 -1.95 34.02 11.47
C ALA A 124 -2.40 34.80 10.20
N GLU A 125 -2.47 34.17 8.99
CA GLU A 125 -2.48 34.92 7.74
C GLU A 125 -3.65 34.73 6.75
N GLY A 126 -4.56 33.79 6.96
CA GLY A 126 -5.80 33.69 6.13
C GLY A 126 -5.63 33.35 4.63
N SER A 127 -4.41 33.24 4.05
CA SER A 127 -4.17 32.96 2.63
C SER A 127 -4.11 31.45 2.30
N HIS A 128 -4.54 31.03 1.10
CA HIS A 128 -4.44 29.64 0.65
C HIS A 128 -2.99 29.23 0.37
N VAL A 129 -2.59 28.01 0.73
CA VAL A 129 -1.25 27.47 0.49
C VAL A 129 -1.31 26.27 -0.47
N VAL A 130 -0.48 26.30 -1.52
CA VAL A 130 -0.34 25.20 -2.48
C VAL A 130 1.14 24.82 -2.59
N MET A 131 1.50 23.64 -2.12
CA MET A 131 2.86 23.09 -2.18
C MET A 131 2.83 21.74 -2.89
N THR A 132 3.15 21.73 -4.18
CA THR A 132 3.07 20.56 -5.05
C THR A 132 4.27 20.43 -6.00
N GLN A 133 5.39 21.12 -5.73
CA GLN A 133 6.62 20.94 -6.48
C GLN A 133 7.23 19.57 -6.15
N MET A 134 7.72 18.88 -7.16
CA MET A 134 8.45 17.62 -6.95
C MET A 134 9.90 17.94 -6.59
N ASN A 135 10.34 17.43 -5.44
CA ASN A 135 11.72 17.55 -4.99
C ASN A 135 12.30 16.18 -4.62
N PRO A 136 12.95 15.50 -5.57
CA PRO A 136 13.53 14.18 -5.33
C PRO A 136 14.53 14.13 -4.16
N ASN A 137 15.23 15.23 -3.87
CA ASN A 137 16.23 15.28 -2.81
C ASN A 137 15.64 15.13 -1.39
N ARG A 138 14.31 15.22 -1.22
CA ARG A 138 13.63 15.10 0.08
C ARG A 138 13.26 13.66 0.47
N VAL A 139 13.56 12.66 -0.33
CA VAL A 139 13.18 11.26 -0.03
C VAL A 139 13.94 10.70 1.16
N ASN A 140 15.13 11.20 1.44
CA ASN A 140 15.96 10.74 2.56
C ASN A 140 15.59 11.33 3.94
N ASP A 141 14.64 12.27 3.98
CA ASP A 141 14.28 12.94 5.24
C ASP A 141 13.19 12.17 6.04
N TYR A 142 12.80 10.98 5.58
CA TYR A 142 11.71 10.22 6.22
C TYR A 142 12.03 9.71 7.62
N SER A 143 13.28 9.36 7.91
CA SER A 143 13.69 8.85 9.22
C SER A 143 13.66 9.92 10.32
N GLU A 144 13.74 11.19 9.95
CA GLU A 144 13.75 12.33 10.89
C GLU A 144 12.34 12.73 11.34
N LEU A 145 11.30 12.34 10.60
CA LEU A 145 9.94 12.67 10.95
C LEU A 145 9.41 11.77 12.08
N HIS A 146 8.88 12.42 13.10
CA HIS A 146 8.08 11.71 14.08
C HIS A 146 6.87 11.04 13.41
N SER A 147 6.59 9.80 13.76
CA SER A 147 5.49 9.01 13.19
C SER A 147 4.63 8.43 14.29
N VAL A 148 3.33 8.74 14.26
CA VAL A 148 2.35 8.13 15.17
C VAL A 148 1.80 6.88 14.50
N ARG A 149 2.33 5.73 14.90
CA ARG A 149 2.00 4.47 14.26
C ARG A 149 0.71 3.87 14.81
N LYS A 150 -0.15 3.40 13.91
CA LYS A 150 -1.44 2.77 14.27
C LYS A 150 -1.28 1.36 14.84
N SER A 151 -0.30 0.61 14.35
CA SER A 151 0.00 -0.75 14.81
C SER A 151 1.17 -0.74 15.79
N ARG A 152 1.13 -1.66 16.77
CA ARG A 152 2.24 -1.92 17.70
C ARG A 152 3.07 -3.14 17.29
N ILE A 153 2.69 -3.85 16.23
CA ILE A 153 3.31 -5.10 15.80
C ILE A 153 4.14 -4.90 14.56
N PHE A 154 3.58 -4.18 13.58
CA PHE A 154 4.21 -3.95 12.29
C PHE A 154 4.34 -2.46 11.99
N ALA A 155 5.34 -2.11 11.21
CA ALA A 155 5.59 -0.75 10.77
C ALA A 155 5.74 -0.67 9.25
N TRP A 156 5.18 0.39 8.67
CA TRP A 156 5.44 0.77 7.28
C TRP A 156 6.80 1.45 7.19
N VAL A 157 7.67 0.95 6.32
CA VAL A 157 9.00 1.53 6.06
C VAL A 157 9.12 1.84 4.57
N PRO A 158 8.86 3.07 4.14
CA PRO A 158 9.16 3.48 2.78
C PRO A 158 10.65 3.39 2.51
N ILE A 159 11.01 2.65 1.46
CA ILE A 159 12.42 2.47 1.04
C ILE A 159 12.75 3.30 -0.19
N MET A 160 11.73 3.72 -0.92
CA MET A 160 11.84 4.53 -2.13
C MET A 160 10.54 5.25 -2.43
N GLN A 161 10.61 6.25 -3.31
CA GLN A 161 9.45 6.96 -3.85
C GLN A 161 9.55 7.09 -5.37
N GLY A 162 8.38 7.18 -6.04
CA GLY A 162 8.29 7.34 -7.49
C GLY A 162 8.38 6.03 -8.27
N CYS A 163 8.22 6.11 -9.60
CA CYS A 163 8.27 4.95 -10.50
C CYS A 163 8.69 5.35 -11.91
N ASN A 164 9.63 4.61 -12.49
CA ASN A 164 10.15 4.83 -13.84
C ASN A 164 9.50 3.93 -14.92
N LYS A 165 8.44 3.18 -14.58
CA LYS A 165 7.88 2.20 -15.54
C LYS A 165 6.98 2.81 -16.59
N PHE A 166 6.32 3.92 -16.31
CA PHE A 166 5.42 4.59 -17.26
C PHE A 166 4.43 3.65 -17.94
N CYS A 167 3.86 2.71 -17.15
CA CYS A 167 2.74 1.90 -17.63
C CYS A 167 1.63 2.83 -18.13
N THR A 168 1.07 2.56 -19.32
CA THR A 168 0.21 3.50 -20.05
C THR A 168 -1.07 3.90 -19.31
N TYR A 169 -1.52 3.10 -18.36
CA TYR A 169 -2.70 3.36 -17.51
C TYR A 169 -2.37 4.07 -16.18
N CYS A 170 -1.08 4.20 -15.83
CA CYS A 170 -0.68 4.55 -14.46
C CYS A 170 -0.35 6.03 -14.33
N ILE A 171 -0.95 6.67 -13.31
CA ILE A 171 -0.72 8.07 -12.98
C ILE A 171 0.50 8.29 -12.04
N VAL A 172 1.01 7.21 -11.42
CA VAL A 172 2.05 7.28 -10.37
C VAL A 172 3.27 8.11 -10.76
N PRO A 173 3.90 7.94 -11.95
CA PRO A 173 5.08 8.74 -12.33
C PRO A 173 4.80 10.26 -12.35
N TYR A 174 3.55 10.64 -12.56
CA TYR A 174 3.14 12.04 -12.68
C TYR A 174 2.78 12.68 -11.32
N VAL A 175 2.49 11.85 -10.29
CA VAL A 175 2.10 12.34 -8.96
C VAL A 175 3.11 12.01 -7.88
N ARG A 176 3.95 10.97 -8.07
CA ARG A 176 5.02 10.60 -7.13
C ARG A 176 6.43 10.71 -7.74
N GLY A 177 6.55 11.19 -8.98
CA GLY A 177 7.82 11.47 -9.63
C GLY A 177 8.60 10.23 -10.07
N ARG A 178 9.89 10.46 -10.36
CA ARG A 178 10.85 9.42 -10.71
C ARG A 178 11.25 8.60 -9.50
N GLU A 179 11.75 7.39 -9.75
CA GLU A 179 12.31 6.53 -8.71
C GLU A 179 13.44 7.25 -7.99
N THR A 180 13.34 7.30 -6.68
CA THR A 180 14.37 7.81 -5.78
C THR A 180 14.41 6.91 -4.55
N SER A 181 15.54 6.24 -4.33
CA SER A 181 15.76 5.30 -3.24
C SER A 181 16.35 6.01 -2.02
N ARG A 182 16.00 5.55 -0.83
CA ARG A 182 16.69 5.90 0.42
C ARG A 182 17.95 5.04 0.54
N THR A 183 18.97 5.55 1.21
CA THR A 183 20.20 4.76 1.47
C THR A 183 19.92 3.58 2.40
N ILE A 184 20.69 2.49 2.26
CA ILE A 184 20.59 1.32 3.15
C ILE A 184 20.77 1.74 4.60
N ASP A 185 21.75 2.59 4.89
CA ASP A 185 22.04 3.04 6.25
C ASP A 185 20.88 3.80 6.89
N ASP A 186 20.19 4.65 6.11
CA ASP A 186 19.03 5.38 6.59
C ASP A 186 17.86 4.45 6.90
N ILE A 187 17.58 3.49 6.01
CA ILE A 187 16.55 2.48 6.22
C ILE A 187 16.88 1.60 7.44
N CYS A 188 18.12 1.14 7.56
CA CYS A 188 18.52 0.28 8.67
C CYS A 188 18.43 1.02 10.01
N ARG A 189 18.81 2.30 10.10
CA ARG A 189 18.63 3.11 11.32
C ARG A 189 17.17 3.20 11.76
N GLU A 190 16.24 3.42 10.81
CA GLU A 190 14.81 3.43 11.12
C GLU A 190 14.36 2.05 11.63
N ILE A 191 14.75 0.96 10.96
CA ILE A 191 14.38 -0.41 11.34
C ILE A 191 14.96 -0.81 12.70
N GLU A 192 16.20 -0.42 13.01
CA GLU A 192 16.81 -0.65 14.32
C GLU A 192 16.06 0.09 15.44
N LYS A 193 15.63 1.33 15.18
CA LYS A 193 14.79 2.07 16.11
C LYS A 193 13.47 1.32 16.37
N LEU A 194 12.79 0.88 15.30
CA LEU A 194 11.56 0.09 15.41
C LEU A 194 11.78 -1.22 16.18
N ALA A 195 12.88 -1.92 15.94
CA ALA A 195 13.23 -3.13 16.67
C ALA A 195 13.39 -2.89 18.17
N ARG A 196 14.07 -1.78 18.56
CA ARG A 196 14.20 -1.36 19.97
C ARG A 196 12.86 -0.98 20.60
N GLU A 197 11.91 -0.41 19.82
CA GLU A 197 10.57 -0.09 20.25
C GLU A 197 9.65 -1.34 20.34
N GLY A 198 10.16 -2.52 19.95
CA GLY A 198 9.47 -3.81 20.11
C GLY A 198 8.68 -4.28 18.89
N TYR A 199 8.74 -3.58 17.75
CA TYR A 199 8.12 -4.04 16.51
C TYR A 199 8.71 -5.37 16.04
N LYS A 200 7.86 -6.30 15.61
CA LYS A 200 8.26 -7.65 15.18
C LYS A 200 8.24 -7.82 13.67
N GLU A 201 7.43 -7.04 12.98
CA GLU A 201 7.26 -7.10 11.54
C GLU A 201 7.43 -5.71 10.92
N ILE A 202 8.12 -5.63 9.81
CA ILE A 202 8.18 -4.43 8.96
C ILE A 202 7.65 -4.74 7.58
N THR A 203 7.08 -3.74 6.94
CA THR A 203 6.67 -3.82 5.54
C THR A 203 7.38 -2.74 4.74
N LEU A 204 8.26 -3.15 3.84
CA LEU A 204 8.97 -2.27 2.93
C LEU A 204 8.01 -1.74 1.87
N LEU A 205 7.92 -0.41 1.76
CA LEU A 205 7.01 0.26 0.84
C LEU A 205 7.77 1.00 -0.26
N GLY A 206 7.18 0.96 -1.45
CA GLY A 206 7.59 1.71 -2.63
C GLY A 206 6.54 1.59 -3.70
N GLN A 207 6.66 2.28 -4.81
CA GLN A 207 5.79 2.10 -5.98
C GLN A 207 6.27 0.94 -6.85
N ASN A 208 7.53 0.52 -6.68
CA ASN A 208 8.14 -0.63 -7.32
C ASN A 208 9.38 -1.04 -6.50
N VAL A 209 9.17 -1.75 -5.39
CA VAL A 209 10.24 -2.05 -4.42
C VAL A 209 11.41 -2.84 -5.02
N ASN A 210 11.17 -3.63 -6.05
CA ASN A 210 12.22 -4.40 -6.70
C ASN A 210 13.08 -3.62 -7.70
N SER A 211 12.82 -2.32 -7.89
CA SER A 211 13.77 -1.39 -8.52
C SER A 211 14.58 -0.58 -7.51
N TYR A 212 14.47 -0.88 -6.21
CA TYR A 212 15.25 -0.22 -5.17
C TYR A 212 16.75 -0.24 -5.49
N GLY A 213 17.41 0.90 -5.34
CA GLY A 213 18.85 1.08 -5.53
C GLY A 213 19.31 1.26 -6.98
N LEU A 214 18.46 0.98 -7.99
CA LEU A 214 18.85 1.14 -9.39
C LEU A 214 19.23 2.58 -9.75
N ASP A 215 18.73 3.55 -9.05
CA ASP A 215 19.02 4.98 -9.21
C ASP A 215 20.38 5.41 -8.63
N PHE A 216 21.02 4.58 -7.81
CA PHE A 216 22.37 4.84 -7.28
C PHE A 216 23.48 4.54 -8.30
N HIS A 217 23.24 3.65 -9.25
CA HIS A 217 24.22 3.23 -10.29
C HIS A 217 25.54 2.67 -9.75
N ASP A 218 25.54 2.12 -8.53
CA ASP A 218 26.70 1.57 -7.82
C ASP A 218 26.62 0.05 -7.57
N GLY A 219 25.56 -0.60 -8.09
CA GLY A 219 25.29 -2.02 -7.89
C GLY A 219 24.41 -2.33 -6.67
N THR A 220 24.03 -1.33 -5.90
CA THR A 220 23.02 -1.51 -4.84
C THR A 220 21.68 -1.93 -5.40
N ASP A 221 21.06 -2.93 -4.79
CA ASP A 221 19.77 -3.47 -5.21
C ASP A 221 18.90 -3.90 -4.00
N PHE A 222 17.70 -4.39 -4.28
CA PHE A 222 16.77 -4.88 -3.26
C PHE A 222 17.35 -6.07 -2.47
N GLY A 223 18.14 -6.94 -3.10
CA GLY A 223 18.82 -8.06 -2.44
C GLY A 223 19.84 -7.58 -1.40
N SER A 224 20.62 -6.55 -1.75
CA SER A 224 21.59 -5.89 -0.84
C SER A 224 20.89 -5.30 0.39
N LEU A 225 19.72 -4.68 0.19
CA LEU A 225 18.90 -4.15 1.29
C LEU A 225 18.39 -5.28 2.20
N ILE A 226 17.85 -6.36 1.64
CA ILE A 226 17.39 -7.52 2.43
C ILE A 226 18.54 -8.09 3.26
N HIS A 227 19.74 -8.25 2.67
CA HIS A 227 20.91 -8.73 3.37
C HIS A 227 21.32 -7.82 4.55
N ALA A 228 21.19 -6.50 4.38
CA ALA A 228 21.47 -5.56 5.47
C ALA A 228 20.41 -5.68 6.60
N ILE A 229 19.14 -5.80 6.27
CA ILE A 229 18.04 -5.95 7.23
C ILE A 229 18.13 -7.28 8.00
N ASP A 230 18.62 -8.34 7.38
CA ASP A 230 18.80 -9.63 8.05
C ASP A 230 19.74 -9.57 9.27
N LYS A 231 20.65 -8.60 9.31
CA LYS A 231 21.58 -8.39 10.43
C LYS A 231 20.95 -7.67 11.62
N ILE A 232 19.77 -7.08 11.47
CA ILE A 232 19.12 -6.31 12.54
C ILE A 232 18.36 -7.26 13.47
N ASP A 233 18.74 -7.33 14.73
CA ASP A 233 18.03 -8.11 15.72
C ASP A 233 16.66 -7.51 16.08
N GLY A 234 15.76 -8.35 16.60
CA GLY A 234 14.42 -7.94 17.05
C GLY A 234 13.34 -8.08 15.98
N ILE A 235 13.61 -7.77 14.72
CA ILE A 235 12.67 -7.97 13.61
C ILE A 235 12.61 -9.46 13.24
N LYS A 236 11.39 -10.00 13.18
CA LYS A 236 11.11 -11.41 12.88
C LYS A 236 10.55 -11.63 11.47
N ARG A 237 9.89 -10.62 10.89
CA ARG A 237 9.32 -10.69 9.54
C ARG A 237 9.58 -9.42 8.75
N VAL A 238 9.94 -9.61 7.50
CA VAL A 238 10.10 -8.55 6.49
C VAL A 238 9.12 -8.82 5.37
N ARG A 239 8.10 -7.97 5.23
CA ARG A 239 7.19 -7.92 4.09
C ARG A 239 7.63 -6.84 3.13
N TYR A 240 7.16 -6.92 1.92
CA TYR A 240 7.31 -5.88 0.91
C TYR A 240 6.05 -5.81 0.06
N MET A 241 5.78 -4.63 -0.48
CA MET A 241 4.59 -4.37 -1.28
C MET A 241 4.99 -3.78 -2.62
N THR A 242 4.23 -4.14 -3.66
CA THR A 242 4.31 -3.52 -4.99
C THR A 242 5.61 -3.83 -5.74
N SER A 243 5.68 -5.00 -6.35
CA SER A 243 6.77 -5.37 -7.27
C SER A 243 6.34 -5.30 -8.74
N HIS A 244 7.32 -5.26 -9.63
CA HIS A 244 7.09 -5.25 -11.07
C HIS A 244 7.83 -6.42 -11.73
N PRO A 245 7.16 -7.30 -12.50
CA PRO A 245 7.78 -8.50 -13.06
C PRO A 245 9.01 -8.24 -13.94
N LYS A 246 9.07 -7.07 -14.58
CA LYS A 246 10.23 -6.67 -15.38
C LYS A 246 11.53 -6.57 -14.59
N ASP A 247 11.43 -6.06 -13.35
CA ASP A 247 12.60 -5.77 -12.51
C ASP A 247 12.93 -6.89 -11.53
N MET A 248 12.05 -7.89 -11.42
CA MET A 248 12.32 -9.06 -10.61
C MET A 248 13.35 -9.95 -11.31
N THR A 249 14.54 -10.03 -10.74
CA THR A 249 15.62 -10.89 -11.20
C THR A 249 15.66 -12.21 -10.45
N PHE A 250 16.27 -13.24 -11.02
CA PHE A 250 16.48 -14.51 -10.34
C PHE A 250 17.39 -14.34 -9.10
N GLY A 251 18.44 -13.52 -9.19
CA GLY A 251 19.32 -13.21 -8.06
C GLY A 251 18.58 -12.54 -6.88
N MET A 252 17.60 -11.69 -7.19
CA MET A 252 16.74 -11.11 -6.18
C MET A 252 15.86 -12.16 -5.48
N VAL A 253 15.30 -13.11 -6.24
CA VAL A 253 14.55 -14.25 -5.69
C VAL A 253 15.45 -15.10 -4.82
N ASP A 254 16.70 -15.36 -5.22
CA ASP A 254 17.68 -16.11 -4.42
C ASP A 254 18.00 -15.38 -3.10
N ALA A 255 18.21 -14.07 -3.13
CA ALA A 255 18.43 -13.27 -1.92
C ALA A 255 17.22 -13.33 -0.96
N MET A 256 16.00 -13.21 -1.48
CA MET A 256 14.78 -13.34 -0.67
C MET A 256 14.60 -14.76 -0.12
N ALA A 257 14.93 -15.78 -0.90
CA ALA A 257 14.84 -17.19 -0.46
C ALA A 257 15.83 -17.50 0.65
N ALA A 258 17.02 -16.92 0.60
CA ALA A 258 18.09 -17.09 1.60
C ALA A 258 17.79 -16.36 2.90
N SER A 259 16.96 -15.31 2.89
CA SER A 259 16.63 -14.54 4.08
C SER A 259 15.72 -15.33 5.03
N PRO A 260 16.09 -15.45 6.32
CA PRO A 260 15.24 -16.08 7.33
C PRO A 260 14.05 -15.19 7.73
N LYS A 261 14.08 -13.89 7.40
CA LYS A 261 13.07 -12.89 7.81
C LYS A 261 12.07 -12.58 6.73
N VAL A 262 12.45 -12.68 5.44
CA VAL A 262 11.54 -12.42 4.33
C VAL A 262 10.40 -13.41 4.35
N VAL A 263 9.18 -12.89 4.35
CA VAL A 263 7.95 -13.69 4.39
C VAL A 263 7.77 -14.51 3.13
N ARG A 264 7.05 -15.63 3.25
CA ARG A 264 6.69 -16.51 2.13
C ARG A 264 5.44 -15.99 1.39
N HIS A 265 5.45 -14.71 1.05
CA HIS A 265 4.42 -14.05 0.28
C HIS A 265 5.04 -13.10 -0.74
N MET A 266 4.59 -13.18 -1.97
CA MET A 266 5.01 -12.29 -3.05
C MET A 266 3.77 -11.71 -3.76
N HIS A 267 3.69 -10.38 -3.81
CA HIS A 267 2.72 -9.70 -4.65
C HIS A 267 3.39 -9.33 -5.98
N LEU A 268 3.01 -10.00 -7.06
CA LEU A 268 3.61 -9.85 -8.39
C LEU A 268 2.53 -9.53 -9.44
N PRO A 269 2.19 -8.25 -9.65
CA PRO A 269 1.14 -7.80 -10.55
C PRO A 269 1.42 -8.13 -12.02
N VAL A 270 0.74 -9.14 -12.58
CA VAL A 270 0.86 -9.49 -14.01
C VAL A 270 0.07 -8.54 -14.88
N GLN A 271 -1.06 -8.05 -14.41
CA GLN A 271 -2.00 -7.12 -15.02
C GLN A 271 -2.88 -7.73 -16.11
N HIS A 272 -2.38 -8.61 -16.99
CA HIS A 272 -3.14 -9.25 -18.07
C HIS A 272 -2.44 -10.52 -18.57
N GLY A 273 -3.20 -11.46 -19.15
CA GLY A 273 -2.69 -12.72 -19.70
C GLY A 273 -2.16 -12.64 -21.14
N ALA A 274 -2.57 -11.64 -21.91
CA ALA A 274 -2.21 -11.50 -23.32
C ALA A 274 -0.97 -10.60 -23.52
N ASN A 275 0.00 -11.08 -24.28
CA ASN A 275 1.23 -10.32 -24.59
C ASN A 275 0.94 -9.00 -25.30
N GLU A 276 -0.06 -8.95 -26.20
CA GLU A 276 -0.43 -7.72 -26.90
C GLU A 276 -0.95 -6.64 -25.93
N ILE A 277 -1.76 -7.02 -24.93
CA ILE A 277 -2.23 -6.07 -23.91
C ILE A 277 -1.06 -5.62 -23.02
N LEU A 278 -0.19 -6.53 -22.60
CA LEU A 278 1.02 -6.16 -21.85
C LEU A 278 1.90 -5.16 -22.62
N ARG A 279 2.04 -5.33 -23.93
CA ARG A 279 2.75 -4.39 -24.81
C ARG A 279 2.06 -3.02 -24.85
N ARG A 280 0.73 -2.98 -25.01
CA ARG A 280 -0.07 -1.74 -24.99
C ARG A 280 -0.02 -1.06 -23.62
N MET A 281 0.03 -1.84 -22.56
CA MET A 281 0.21 -1.36 -21.19
C MET A 281 1.62 -0.86 -20.89
N ASN A 282 2.59 -1.05 -21.82
CA ASN A 282 4.03 -0.75 -21.63
C ASN A 282 4.64 -1.50 -20.44
N ARG A 283 4.31 -2.79 -20.30
CA ARG A 283 4.80 -3.60 -19.17
C ARG A 283 6.26 -4.04 -19.32
N GLY A 284 6.76 -4.16 -20.57
CA GLY A 284 8.17 -4.45 -20.87
C GLY A 284 8.62 -5.88 -20.51
N TYR A 285 7.68 -6.82 -20.41
CA TYR A 285 7.91 -8.26 -20.30
C TYR A 285 6.80 -9.04 -21.03
N THR A 286 7.01 -10.34 -21.23
CA THR A 286 6.04 -11.27 -21.83
C THR A 286 5.51 -12.26 -20.81
N ILE A 287 4.41 -12.93 -21.13
CA ILE A 287 3.80 -13.95 -20.28
C ILE A 287 4.75 -15.13 -20.07
N GLU A 288 5.53 -15.52 -21.09
CA GLU A 288 6.51 -16.61 -20.97
C GLU A 288 7.59 -16.28 -19.92
N ARG A 289 8.10 -15.03 -19.92
CA ARG A 289 9.04 -14.56 -18.89
C ARG A 289 8.39 -14.54 -17.51
N PHE A 290 7.14 -14.08 -17.43
CA PHE A 290 6.39 -14.08 -16.17
C PHE A 290 6.20 -15.51 -15.61
N LYS A 291 5.79 -16.45 -16.46
CA LYS A 291 5.64 -17.87 -16.10
C LYS A 291 6.97 -18.47 -15.63
N ALA A 292 8.07 -18.20 -16.32
CA ALA A 292 9.40 -18.67 -15.93
C ALA A 292 9.82 -18.08 -14.55
N LEU A 293 9.56 -16.81 -14.32
CA LEU A 293 9.84 -16.15 -13.05
C LEU A 293 9.02 -16.78 -11.90
N LEU A 294 7.71 -16.97 -12.08
CA LEU A 294 6.86 -17.55 -11.07
C LEU A 294 7.23 -19.00 -10.76
N LYS A 295 7.60 -19.78 -11.78
CA LYS A 295 8.12 -21.13 -11.60
C LYS A 295 9.39 -21.11 -10.72
N TYR A 296 10.31 -20.20 -11.01
CA TYR A 296 11.55 -20.04 -10.25
C TYR A 296 11.27 -19.64 -8.77
N VAL A 297 10.34 -18.71 -8.56
CA VAL A 297 9.91 -18.32 -7.19
C VAL A 297 9.42 -19.54 -6.43
N ARG A 298 8.56 -20.37 -7.02
CA ARG A 298 8.02 -21.57 -6.35
C ARG A 298 9.08 -22.63 -6.07
N GLU A 299 10.08 -22.73 -6.95
CA GLU A 299 11.22 -23.61 -6.77
C GLU A 299 12.12 -23.16 -5.60
N LYS A 300 12.48 -21.87 -5.58
CA LYS A 300 13.41 -21.33 -4.56
C LYS A 300 12.76 -21.01 -3.22
N MET A 301 11.47 -20.70 -3.24
CA MET A 301 10.68 -20.34 -2.06
C MET A 301 9.46 -21.29 -1.93
N PRO A 302 9.67 -22.57 -1.68
CA PRO A 302 8.56 -23.55 -1.61
C PRO A 302 7.55 -23.14 -0.54
N GLY A 303 6.25 -23.34 -0.84
CA GLY A 303 5.14 -22.93 0.02
C GLY A 303 4.89 -21.42 0.07
N SER A 304 5.51 -20.63 -0.83
CA SER A 304 5.20 -19.22 -0.92
C SER A 304 3.84 -18.98 -1.59
N ASN A 305 3.11 -18.06 -1.00
CA ASN A 305 1.85 -17.56 -1.56
C ASN A 305 2.15 -16.43 -2.56
N VAL A 306 1.57 -16.52 -3.74
CA VAL A 306 1.74 -15.48 -4.77
C VAL A 306 0.39 -14.83 -5.07
N THR A 307 0.36 -13.51 -4.92
CA THR A 307 -0.81 -12.70 -5.28
C THR A 307 -0.50 -11.82 -6.47
N THR A 308 -1.53 -11.42 -7.22
CA THR A 308 -1.38 -10.62 -8.42
C THR A 308 -2.47 -9.57 -8.55
N ASP A 309 -2.28 -8.63 -9.48
CA ASP A 309 -3.32 -7.72 -9.96
C ASP A 309 -3.68 -8.07 -11.41
N LEU A 310 -4.96 -7.92 -11.74
CA LEU A 310 -5.51 -8.09 -13.08
C LEU A 310 -6.40 -6.90 -13.45
N ILE A 311 -6.23 -6.42 -14.67
CA ILE A 311 -7.05 -5.36 -15.25
C ILE A 311 -7.75 -5.91 -16.48
N THR A 312 -9.07 -5.95 -16.47
CA THR A 312 -9.91 -6.27 -17.63
C THR A 312 -10.50 -5.01 -18.26
N GLY A 313 -10.93 -5.10 -19.51
CA GLY A 313 -11.48 -3.97 -20.24
C GLY A 313 -10.46 -2.93 -20.68
N PHE A 314 -9.17 -3.31 -20.74
CA PHE A 314 -8.15 -2.41 -21.28
C PHE A 314 -8.43 -2.10 -22.77
N PRO A 315 -8.19 -0.86 -23.25
CA PRO A 315 -8.49 -0.47 -24.62
C PRO A 315 -7.92 -1.45 -25.66
N GLY A 316 -8.82 -2.02 -26.48
CA GLY A 316 -8.50 -2.98 -27.52
C GLY A 316 -8.35 -4.43 -27.05
N GLU A 317 -8.76 -4.75 -25.83
CA GLU A 317 -8.85 -6.13 -25.37
C GLU A 317 -9.98 -6.88 -26.12
N THR A 318 -9.61 -7.97 -26.81
CA THR A 318 -10.55 -8.86 -27.51
C THR A 318 -11.00 -10.00 -26.59
N GLU A 319 -11.95 -10.82 -27.07
CA GLU A 319 -12.40 -12.00 -26.34
C GLU A 319 -11.27 -13.04 -26.22
N ASP A 320 -10.55 -13.30 -27.29
CA ASP A 320 -9.40 -14.23 -27.26
C ASP A 320 -8.35 -13.81 -26.24
N MET A 321 -8.06 -12.51 -26.12
CA MET A 321 -7.12 -11.98 -25.12
C MET A 321 -7.64 -12.13 -23.68
N HIS A 322 -8.94 -12.02 -23.48
CA HIS A 322 -9.58 -12.32 -22.21
C HIS A 322 -9.41 -13.80 -21.85
N GLU A 323 -9.65 -14.72 -22.79
CA GLU A 323 -9.48 -16.16 -22.62
C GLU A 323 -8.00 -16.51 -22.28
N GLU A 324 -7.02 -15.80 -22.89
CA GLU A 324 -5.61 -15.94 -22.48
C GLU A 324 -5.40 -15.61 -20.98
N THR A 325 -6.14 -14.61 -20.46
CA THR A 325 -6.07 -14.26 -19.03
C THR A 325 -6.68 -15.35 -18.13
N LEU A 326 -7.82 -15.91 -18.51
CA LEU A 326 -8.43 -17.03 -17.78
C LEU A 326 -7.55 -18.28 -17.81
N THR A 327 -6.92 -18.55 -18.94
CA THR A 327 -5.94 -19.64 -19.11
C THR A 327 -4.75 -19.44 -18.18
N LEU A 328 -4.17 -18.23 -18.15
CA LEU A 328 -3.07 -17.89 -17.26
C LEU A 328 -3.43 -18.13 -15.78
N LEU A 329 -4.62 -17.75 -15.34
CA LEU A 329 -5.08 -17.98 -13.97
C LEU A 329 -5.10 -19.47 -13.62
N LYS A 330 -5.70 -20.28 -14.48
CA LYS A 330 -5.80 -21.75 -14.31
C LYS A 330 -4.42 -22.44 -14.27
N GLU A 331 -3.48 -21.97 -15.10
CA GLU A 331 -2.11 -22.48 -15.15
C GLU A 331 -1.28 -22.05 -13.94
N MET A 332 -1.35 -20.75 -13.61
CA MET A 332 -0.46 -20.16 -12.61
C MET A 332 -0.98 -20.32 -11.18
N LYS A 333 -2.29 -20.48 -10.98
CA LYS A 333 -2.94 -20.70 -9.67
C LYS A 333 -2.42 -19.72 -8.63
N PHE A 334 -2.85 -18.47 -8.71
CA PHE A 334 -2.51 -17.47 -7.71
C PHE A 334 -3.27 -17.72 -6.41
N ASP A 335 -2.67 -17.35 -5.29
CA ASP A 335 -3.31 -17.45 -3.97
C ASP A 335 -4.43 -16.42 -3.77
N SER A 336 -4.35 -15.32 -4.49
CA SER A 336 -5.38 -14.31 -4.63
C SER A 336 -5.03 -13.37 -5.78
N ALA A 337 -6.05 -12.90 -6.50
CA ALA A 337 -5.92 -11.82 -7.48
C ALA A 337 -6.80 -10.63 -7.09
N TYR A 338 -6.21 -9.42 -7.14
CA TYR A 338 -7.00 -8.19 -7.08
C TYR A 338 -7.40 -7.83 -8.51
N THR A 339 -8.69 -7.80 -8.75
CA THR A 339 -9.26 -7.66 -10.09
C THR A 339 -9.92 -6.30 -10.26
N PHE A 340 -9.66 -5.65 -11.38
CA PHE A 340 -10.12 -4.30 -11.66
C PHE A 340 -10.63 -4.18 -13.10
N ILE A 341 -11.69 -3.39 -13.30
CA ILE A 341 -12.01 -2.85 -14.61
C ILE A 341 -11.06 -1.68 -14.89
N TYR A 342 -10.52 -1.61 -16.10
CA TYR A 342 -9.74 -0.45 -16.53
C TYR A 342 -10.54 0.84 -16.34
N SER A 343 -9.96 1.80 -15.66
CA SER A 343 -10.54 3.13 -15.43
C SER A 343 -9.63 4.20 -16.03
N PRO A 344 -10.07 4.96 -17.04
CA PRO A 344 -9.25 6.00 -17.66
C PRO A 344 -8.81 7.05 -16.65
N ARG A 345 -7.51 7.35 -16.60
CA ARG A 345 -6.94 8.42 -15.75
C ARG A 345 -6.51 9.58 -16.62
N ARG A 346 -6.98 10.76 -16.29
CA ARG A 346 -6.66 11.99 -17.03
C ARG A 346 -5.15 12.16 -17.12
N GLY A 347 -4.63 12.44 -18.32
CA GLY A 347 -3.21 12.65 -18.58
C GLY A 347 -2.42 11.37 -18.89
N THR A 348 -2.96 10.17 -18.67
CA THR A 348 -2.31 8.91 -19.03
C THR A 348 -2.45 8.59 -20.52
N PRO A 349 -1.47 7.89 -21.13
CA PRO A 349 -1.58 7.49 -22.53
C PRO A 349 -2.80 6.61 -22.83
N ALA A 350 -3.14 5.66 -21.96
CA ALA A 350 -4.26 4.75 -22.15
C ALA A 350 -5.62 5.46 -22.19
N ALA A 351 -5.77 6.59 -21.47
CA ALA A 351 -6.99 7.40 -21.51
C ALA A 351 -7.29 8.03 -22.88
N ARG A 352 -6.27 8.07 -23.78
CA ARG A 352 -6.40 8.61 -25.14
C ARG A 352 -6.60 7.52 -26.20
N MET A 353 -6.55 6.25 -25.82
CA MET A 353 -6.76 5.14 -26.74
C MET A 353 -8.24 5.06 -27.17
N THR A 354 -8.49 4.79 -28.45
CA THR A 354 -9.85 4.87 -29.04
C THR A 354 -10.66 3.60 -28.85
N ASN A 355 -10.04 2.43 -28.80
CA ASN A 355 -10.75 1.14 -28.79
C ASN A 355 -11.17 0.75 -27.36
N GLN A 356 -12.02 1.58 -26.72
CA GLN A 356 -12.55 1.30 -25.39
C GLN A 356 -13.51 0.11 -25.43
N VAL A 357 -13.43 -0.74 -24.41
CA VAL A 357 -14.34 -1.88 -24.23
C VAL A 357 -15.62 -1.38 -23.55
N SER A 358 -16.78 -1.89 -23.94
CA SER A 358 -18.05 -1.48 -23.33
C SER A 358 -18.17 -1.94 -21.88
N ASP A 359 -18.87 -1.16 -21.06
CA ASP A 359 -19.06 -1.44 -19.63
C ASP A 359 -19.67 -2.83 -19.38
N ALA A 360 -20.65 -3.23 -20.19
CA ALA A 360 -21.28 -4.54 -20.07
C ALA A 360 -20.27 -5.69 -20.26
N VAL A 361 -19.38 -5.57 -21.25
CA VAL A 361 -18.31 -6.55 -21.50
C VAL A 361 -17.29 -6.53 -20.35
N CYS A 362 -16.90 -5.35 -19.88
CA CYS A 362 -15.98 -5.22 -18.77
C CYS A 362 -16.50 -5.91 -17.50
N HIS A 363 -17.78 -5.71 -17.14
CA HIS A 363 -18.38 -6.32 -15.96
C HIS A 363 -18.49 -7.84 -16.09
N ARG A 364 -18.91 -8.35 -17.28
CA ARG A 364 -18.96 -9.79 -17.53
C ARG A 364 -17.56 -10.42 -17.37
N ARG A 365 -16.55 -9.88 -18.04
CA ARG A 365 -15.17 -10.38 -17.95
C ARG A 365 -14.60 -10.31 -16.54
N LEU A 366 -14.91 -9.23 -15.79
CA LEU A 366 -14.51 -9.13 -14.39
C LEU A 366 -15.11 -10.27 -13.58
N GLN A 367 -16.42 -10.57 -13.77
CA GLN A 367 -17.08 -11.64 -13.05
C GLN A 367 -16.45 -13.01 -13.37
N GLU A 368 -16.18 -13.29 -14.64
CA GLU A 368 -15.54 -14.54 -15.09
C GLU A 368 -14.13 -14.72 -14.44
N ILE A 369 -13.33 -13.64 -14.39
CA ILE A 369 -12.02 -13.67 -13.69
C ILE A 369 -12.23 -13.96 -12.20
N MET A 370 -13.18 -13.29 -11.55
CA MET A 370 -13.45 -13.47 -10.12
C MET A 370 -13.93 -14.89 -9.80
N ASP A 371 -14.78 -15.48 -10.64
CA ASP A 371 -15.30 -16.84 -10.44
C ASP A 371 -14.14 -17.86 -10.51
N VAL A 372 -13.31 -17.78 -11.55
CA VAL A 372 -12.12 -18.66 -11.70
C VAL A 372 -11.15 -18.49 -10.54
N GLU A 373 -10.87 -17.24 -10.14
CA GLU A 373 -9.93 -16.97 -9.05
C GLU A 373 -10.46 -17.43 -7.70
N ASN A 374 -11.77 -17.31 -7.42
CA ASN A 374 -12.39 -17.80 -6.19
C ASN A 374 -12.29 -19.32 -6.07
N GLU A 375 -12.48 -20.05 -7.16
CA GLU A 375 -12.30 -21.51 -7.19
C GLU A 375 -10.85 -21.90 -6.90
N ILE A 376 -9.89 -21.21 -7.52
CA ILE A 376 -8.46 -21.45 -7.31
C ILE A 376 -8.05 -21.15 -5.87
N SER A 377 -8.41 -19.96 -5.35
CA SER A 377 -8.11 -19.54 -3.98
C SER A 377 -8.68 -20.52 -2.95
N LEU A 378 -9.93 -20.97 -3.14
CA LEU A 378 -10.54 -21.97 -2.25
C LEU A 378 -9.81 -23.30 -2.32
N SER A 379 -9.45 -23.77 -3.51
CA SER A 379 -8.69 -25.02 -3.69
C SER A 379 -7.36 -24.97 -2.96
N LEU A 380 -6.58 -23.90 -3.15
CA LEU A 380 -5.28 -23.72 -2.48
C LEU A 380 -5.42 -23.58 -0.96
N ASN A 381 -6.47 -22.91 -0.49
CA ASN A 381 -6.73 -22.79 0.94
C ASN A 381 -7.11 -24.13 1.57
N LYS A 382 -7.89 -24.96 0.88
CA LYS A 382 -8.23 -26.33 1.34
C LYS A 382 -6.99 -27.21 1.51
N GLU A 383 -5.98 -27.04 0.68
CA GLU A 383 -4.70 -27.75 0.84
C GLU A 383 -3.96 -27.38 2.15
N MET A 384 -4.36 -26.30 2.80
CA MET A 384 -3.79 -25.86 4.09
C MET A 384 -4.46 -26.55 5.28
N GLU A 385 -5.63 -27.18 5.11
CA GLU A 385 -6.34 -27.89 6.19
C GLU A 385 -5.47 -29.00 6.79
N GLY A 386 -5.54 -29.15 8.10
CA GLY A 386 -4.73 -30.10 8.88
C GLY A 386 -3.27 -29.66 9.13
N LYS A 387 -2.76 -28.67 8.43
CA LYS A 387 -1.38 -28.18 8.57
C LYS A 387 -1.26 -27.10 9.65
N VAL A 388 -0.06 -27.02 10.25
CA VAL A 388 0.26 -26.04 11.30
C VAL A 388 1.07 -24.88 10.71
N TYR A 389 0.64 -23.65 10.99
CA TYR A 389 1.31 -22.43 10.53
C TYR A 389 1.69 -21.53 11.69
N THR A 390 2.81 -20.84 11.55
CA THR A 390 3.19 -19.75 12.46
C THR A 390 2.40 -18.51 12.11
N VAL A 391 1.63 -18.01 13.07
CA VAL A 391 0.75 -16.84 12.94
C VAL A 391 1.21 -15.76 13.92
N ILE A 392 1.21 -14.50 13.52
CA ILE A 392 1.32 -13.36 14.45
C ILE A 392 -0.10 -12.90 14.77
N ALA A 393 -0.45 -12.85 16.05
CA ALA A 393 -1.76 -12.39 16.53
C ALA A 393 -1.90 -10.87 16.32
N GLU A 394 -2.93 -10.45 15.60
CA GLU A 394 -3.17 -9.04 15.27
C GLU A 394 -4.27 -8.40 16.16
N GLY A 395 -5.13 -9.21 16.77
CA GLY A 395 -6.15 -8.75 17.67
C GLY A 395 -7.44 -9.55 17.64
N GLU A 396 -8.45 -9.02 18.32
CA GLU A 396 -9.81 -9.59 18.38
C GLU A 396 -10.57 -9.31 17.09
N THR A 397 -11.44 -10.23 16.67
CA THR A 397 -12.30 -9.98 15.52
C THR A 397 -13.44 -9.03 15.88
N LYS A 398 -13.81 -8.13 14.95
CA LYS A 398 -14.89 -7.17 15.16
C LYS A 398 -16.27 -7.82 15.39
N GLN A 399 -16.47 -9.03 14.86
CA GLN A 399 -17.75 -9.73 14.91
C GLN A 399 -17.94 -10.55 16.20
N ASN A 400 -16.84 -11.08 16.73
CA ASN A 400 -16.85 -11.89 17.96
C ASN A 400 -15.52 -11.71 18.72
N PRO A 401 -15.52 -11.01 19.88
CA PRO A 401 -14.32 -10.78 20.69
C PRO A 401 -13.66 -12.06 21.24
N ASP A 402 -14.39 -13.18 21.33
CA ASP A 402 -13.84 -14.47 21.73
C ASP A 402 -12.95 -15.08 20.66
N ASN A 403 -12.99 -14.56 19.44
CA ASN A 403 -12.12 -14.96 18.35
C ASN A 403 -11.05 -13.90 18.08
N TRP A 404 -9.85 -14.38 17.93
CA TRP A 404 -8.71 -13.60 17.48
C TRP A 404 -8.40 -13.90 16.01
N PHE A 405 -7.68 -12.99 15.39
CA PHE A 405 -7.14 -13.22 14.04
C PHE A 405 -5.66 -12.89 14.01
N GLY A 406 -5.01 -13.44 13.00
CA GLY A 406 -3.61 -13.14 12.71
C GLY A 406 -3.25 -13.60 11.29
N ARG A 407 -2.01 -13.36 10.89
CA ARG A 407 -1.54 -13.72 9.54
C ARG A 407 -0.38 -14.69 9.57
N THR A 408 -0.46 -15.65 8.64
CA THR A 408 0.66 -16.55 8.35
C THR A 408 1.81 -15.78 7.66
N SER A 409 2.97 -16.42 7.54
CA SER A 409 4.06 -15.90 6.70
C SER A 409 3.61 -15.66 5.25
N GLY A 410 2.74 -16.52 4.70
CA GLY A 410 2.13 -16.37 3.38
C GLY A 410 1.02 -15.31 3.30
N ASN A 411 0.82 -14.48 4.33
CA ASN A 411 -0.20 -13.44 4.39
C ASN A 411 -1.67 -13.91 4.41
N LYS A 412 -1.93 -15.20 4.63
CA LYS A 412 -3.29 -15.72 4.80
C LYS A 412 -3.81 -15.37 6.19
N MET A 413 -5.02 -14.82 6.25
CA MET A 413 -5.70 -14.54 7.52
C MET A 413 -6.23 -15.82 8.14
N VAL A 414 -5.92 -16.03 9.41
CA VAL A 414 -6.43 -17.15 10.21
C VAL A 414 -7.20 -16.60 11.39
N ILE A 415 -8.43 -17.08 11.58
CA ILE A 415 -9.26 -16.81 12.76
C ILE A 415 -9.18 -18.02 13.68
N PHE A 416 -8.97 -17.79 14.96
CA PHE A 416 -8.85 -18.83 15.99
C PHE A 416 -9.47 -18.39 17.31
N PRO A 417 -10.00 -19.30 18.15
CA PRO A 417 -10.50 -18.97 19.48
C PRO A 417 -9.40 -18.36 20.36
N LYS A 418 -9.76 -17.38 21.17
CA LYS A 418 -8.86 -16.82 22.18
C LYS A 418 -8.52 -17.91 23.20
N ALA A 419 -7.24 -18.14 23.46
CA ALA A 419 -6.76 -19.08 24.46
C ALA A 419 -5.84 -18.35 25.44
N GLY A 420 -6.11 -18.46 26.73
CA GLY A 420 -5.29 -17.85 27.77
C GLY A 420 -5.17 -16.32 27.68
N SER A 421 -4.05 -15.78 28.11
CA SER A 421 -3.72 -14.36 28.04
C SER A 421 -2.99 -14.00 26.75
N LEU A 422 -3.70 -14.01 25.61
CA LEU A 422 -3.13 -13.59 24.34
C LEU A 422 -2.90 -12.07 24.30
N SER A 423 -1.78 -11.70 23.73
CA SER A 423 -1.41 -10.31 23.44
C SER A 423 -1.20 -10.09 21.95
N VAL A 424 -1.50 -8.88 21.50
CA VAL A 424 -1.21 -8.44 20.14
C VAL A 424 0.30 -8.52 19.91
N GLY A 425 0.71 -9.22 18.83
CA GLY A 425 2.13 -9.49 18.52
C GLY A 425 2.65 -10.86 18.98
N ASP A 426 1.84 -11.66 19.68
CA ASP A 426 2.22 -13.03 20.03
C ASP A 426 2.41 -13.88 18.77
N ILE A 427 3.45 -14.67 18.78
CA ILE A 427 3.76 -15.61 17.70
C ILE A 427 3.27 -17.00 18.12
N LEU A 428 2.30 -17.50 17.39
CA LEU A 428 1.53 -18.70 17.72
C LEU A 428 1.69 -19.76 16.63
N LYS A 429 1.57 -21.02 17.01
CA LYS A 429 1.33 -22.10 16.07
C LYS A 429 -0.18 -22.37 16.00
N VAL A 430 -0.74 -22.32 14.80
CA VAL A 430 -2.18 -22.53 14.57
C VAL A 430 -2.34 -23.64 13.54
N ARG A 431 -3.06 -24.70 13.87
CA ARG A 431 -3.52 -25.71 12.93
C ARG A 431 -4.74 -25.18 12.20
N VAL A 432 -4.73 -25.21 10.88
CA VAL A 432 -5.90 -24.87 10.06
C VAL A 432 -6.89 -26.02 10.09
N ASP A 433 -8.10 -25.78 10.60
CA ASP A 433 -9.15 -26.80 10.71
C ASP A 433 -10.14 -26.72 9.54
N THR A 434 -10.44 -25.52 9.06
CA THR A 434 -11.34 -25.28 7.90
C THR A 434 -10.88 -24.10 7.09
N ALA A 435 -11.01 -24.21 5.76
CA ALA A 435 -10.64 -23.17 4.81
C ALA A 435 -11.85 -22.64 4.05
N GLN A 436 -11.92 -21.34 3.92
CA GLN A 436 -12.83 -20.60 3.05
C GLN A 436 -12.02 -19.88 1.98
N THR A 437 -12.66 -19.28 0.98
CA THR A 437 -11.99 -18.56 -0.10
C THR A 437 -11.03 -17.46 0.42
N TRP A 438 -11.44 -16.72 1.45
CA TRP A 438 -10.70 -15.54 1.94
C TRP A 438 -10.15 -15.69 3.36
N ILE A 439 -10.62 -16.65 4.13
CA ILE A 439 -10.35 -16.78 5.56
C ILE A 439 -10.10 -18.24 5.88
N LEU A 440 -9.10 -18.49 6.71
CA LEU A 440 -8.85 -19.78 7.35
C LEU A 440 -9.38 -19.74 8.79
N LYS A 441 -9.87 -20.85 9.28
CA LYS A 441 -10.21 -21.04 10.71
C LYS A 441 -9.33 -22.14 11.27
N GLY A 442 -8.87 -21.95 12.48
CA GLY A 442 -7.95 -22.92 13.08
C GLY A 442 -7.97 -22.90 14.59
N THR A 443 -7.16 -23.75 15.18
CA THR A 443 -6.99 -23.91 16.63
C THR A 443 -5.51 -23.73 16.98
N ILE A 444 -5.23 -23.00 18.07
CA ILE A 444 -3.88 -22.85 18.61
C ILE A 444 -3.40 -24.24 19.06
N VAL A 445 -2.18 -24.58 18.68
CA VAL A 445 -1.49 -25.81 19.08
C VAL A 445 -0.17 -25.48 19.77
N GLU A 446 0.28 -26.35 20.66
CA GLU A 446 1.54 -26.20 21.39
C GLU A 446 2.79 -26.32 20.50
#